data_e3c8dcd65e6be84722a30ef08a6402f6
#
_entry.id   e3c8dcd65e6be84722a30ef08a6402f6
#
_cell.length_a   1.000
_cell.length_b   1.000
_cell.length_c   1.000
_cell.angle_alpha   90.00
_cell.angle_beta   90.00
_cell.angle_gamma   90.00
#
_symmetry.space_group_name_H-M   'P 1'
#
loop_
_entity.id
_entity.type
_entity.pdbx_description
1 polymer ?
#
loop_
_entity_poly.entity_id
_entity_poly.type
_entity_poly.pdbx_seq_one_letter_code
_entity_poly.pdbx_strand_id
1 'polypeptide(L)'
;MAPTLPFGTALIGQTEKTLNAILERQLDGTGITEPQWVTLTLTSVSGGTIDRAELIGKVSKATKFSEASVAERIAELTAAGLLKDGGEGGDVQVSEAGQQQWTQVRTALGPIIQGLWGDLPAEDLTVAARVLNTVLARANGVLFAG
;
A
#
# COMPACT_ATOMS: atom_id res chain seq x y z
N MET A 1 -9.13 30.40 7.00
CA MET A 1 -7.90 29.58 7.04
C MET A 1 -8.18 28.29 7.81
N ALA A 2 -7.83 27.17 7.21
CA ALA A 2 -8.02 25.86 7.87
C ALA A 2 -7.12 25.78 9.11
N PRO A 3 -7.57 25.17 10.22
CA PRO A 3 -6.73 24.95 11.37
C PRO A 3 -5.56 24.04 11.02
N THR A 4 -4.40 24.35 11.57
CA THR A 4 -3.20 23.54 11.40
C THR A 4 -3.03 22.62 12.61
N LEU A 5 -2.77 21.35 12.34
CA LEU A 5 -2.47 20.38 13.39
C LEU A 5 -0.96 20.34 13.60
N PRO A 6 -0.49 20.30 14.84
CA PRO A 6 0.92 20.07 15.10
C PRO A 6 1.30 18.63 14.71
N PHE A 7 2.61 18.41 14.51
CA PHE A 7 3.10 17.05 14.26
C PHE A 7 2.72 16.15 15.43
N GLY A 8 2.10 15.02 15.13
CA GLY A 8 1.69 14.06 16.14
C GLY A 8 0.74 13.02 15.56
N THR A 9 0.21 12.20 16.46
CA THR A 9 -0.64 11.07 16.05
C THR A 9 -1.91 11.53 15.33
N ALA A 10 -2.49 12.67 15.72
CA ALA A 10 -3.69 13.18 15.06
C ALA A 10 -3.41 13.57 13.61
N LEU A 11 -2.30 14.29 13.37
CA LEU A 11 -1.94 14.69 12.02
C LEU A 11 -1.61 13.48 11.16
N ILE A 12 -0.79 12.57 11.68
CA ILE A 12 -0.40 11.37 10.95
C ILE A 12 -1.63 10.52 10.63
N GLY A 13 -2.49 10.32 11.63
CA GLY A 13 -3.68 9.50 11.48
C GLY A 13 -4.68 10.06 10.49
N GLN A 14 -4.94 11.38 10.56
CA GLN A 14 -5.87 12.02 9.62
C GLN A 14 -5.32 12.05 8.21
N THR A 15 -4.02 12.25 8.07
CA THR A 15 -3.37 12.24 6.77
C THR A 15 -3.51 10.87 6.13
N GLU A 16 -3.19 9.81 6.86
CA GLU A 16 -3.31 8.43 6.36
C GLU A 16 -4.75 8.10 5.96
N LYS A 17 -5.72 8.42 6.83
CA LYS A 17 -7.13 8.13 6.55
C LYS A 17 -7.64 8.89 5.35
N THR A 18 -7.21 10.14 5.16
CA THR A 18 -7.62 10.94 4.03
C THR A 18 -7.02 10.40 2.73
N LEU A 19 -5.74 10.03 2.75
CA LEU A 19 -5.10 9.42 1.60
C LEU A 19 -5.78 8.09 1.23
N ASN A 20 -6.13 7.31 2.24
CA ASN A 20 -6.82 6.04 2.02
C ASN A 20 -8.22 6.25 1.42
N ALA A 21 -8.94 7.27 1.88
CA ALA A 21 -10.25 7.62 1.32
C ALA A 21 -10.14 8.02 -0.16
N ILE A 22 -9.09 8.74 -0.52
CA ILE A 22 -8.83 9.11 -1.92
C ILE A 22 -8.58 7.83 -2.74
N LEU A 23 -7.75 6.92 -2.22
CA LEU A 23 -7.48 5.65 -2.88
C LEU A 23 -8.78 4.86 -3.08
N GLU A 24 -9.59 4.73 -2.04
CA GLU A 24 -10.86 4.00 -2.13
C GLU A 24 -11.79 4.59 -3.20
N ARG A 25 -11.80 5.92 -3.34
CA ARG A 25 -12.57 6.59 -4.39
C ARG A 25 -12.08 6.17 -5.78
N GLN A 26 -10.76 6.05 -5.97
CA GLN A 26 -10.19 5.62 -7.24
C GLN A 26 -10.42 4.13 -7.50
N LEU A 27 -10.55 3.34 -6.44
CA LEU A 27 -10.84 1.92 -6.57
C LEU A 27 -12.33 1.62 -6.78
N ASP A 28 -13.19 2.61 -6.57
CA ASP A 28 -14.63 2.45 -6.73
C ASP A 28 -14.94 1.99 -8.15
N GLY A 29 -15.77 0.96 -8.27
CA GLY A 29 -16.11 0.37 -9.55
C GLY A 29 -15.13 -0.66 -10.09
N THR A 30 -13.95 -0.81 -9.46
CA THR A 30 -12.96 -1.80 -9.91
C THR A 30 -13.15 -3.17 -9.28
N GLY A 31 -13.87 -3.24 -8.17
CA GLY A 31 -14.00 -4.46 -7.39
C GLY A 31 -12.80 -4.75 -6.50
N ILE A 32 -11.80 -3.88 -6.48
CA ILE A 32 -10.58 -4.03 -5.68
C ILE A 32 -10.74 -3.24 -4.39
N THR A 33 -10.47 -3.87 -3.24
CA THR A 33 -10.45 -3.21 -1.94
C THR A 33 -9.05 -2.66 -1.66
N GLU A 34 -8.93 -1.80 -0.65
CA GLU A 34 -7.62 -1.26 -0.27
C GLU A 34 -6.62 -2.35 0.13
N PRO A 35 -6.97 -3.34 0.97
CA PRO A 35 -6.03 -4.43 1.28
C PRO A 35 -5.60 -5.23 0.04
N GLN A 36 -6.52 -5.46 -0.88
CA GLN A 36 -6.19 -6.12 -2.15
C GLN A 36 -5.26 -5.25 -3.00
N TRP A 37 -5.48 -3.94 -3.01
CA TRP A 37 -4.63 -2.99 -3.74
C TRP A 37 -3.20 -3.02 -3.23
N VAL A 38 -3.00 -3.03 -1.90
CA VAL A 38 -1.66 -3.11 -1.30
C VAL A 38 -0.96 -4.41 -1.73
N THR A 39 -1.68 -5.53 -1.70
CA THR A 39 -1.15 -6.83 -2.10
C THR A 39 -0.75 -6.84 -3.58
N LEU A 40 -1.62 -6.34 -4.43
CA LEU A 40 -1.37 -6.24 -5.87
C LEU A 40 -0.17 -5.31 -6.15
N THR A 41 -0.11 -4.18 -5.46
CA THR A 41 0.97 -3.20 -5.62
C THR A 41 2.31 -3.79 -5.25
N LEU A 42 2.42 -4.46 -4.09
CA LEU A 42 3.68 -5.06 -3.66
C LEU A 42 4.14 -6.14 -4.63
N THR A 43 3.24 -6.91 -5.20
CA THR A 43 3.58 -7.90 -6.23
C THR A 43 4.09 -7.20 -7.49
N SER A 44 3.39 -6.16 -7.93
CA SER A 44 3.74 -5.44 -9.16
C SER A 44 5.09 -4.73 -9.07
N VAL A 45 5.37 -4.05 -7.94
CA VAL A 45 6.64 -3.32 -7.77
C VAL A 45 7.82 -4.24 -7.48
N SER A 46 7.57 -5.51 -7.20
CA SER A 46 8.62 -6.52 -7.01
C SER A 46 9.05 -7.17 -8.34
N GLY A 47 8.74 -6.53 -9.46
CA GLY A 47 9.05 -7.04 -10.78
C GLY A 47 7.98 -7.94 -11.37
N GLY A 48 6.80 -7.96 -10.76
CA GLY A 48 5.66 -8.73 -11.24
C GLY A 48 5.58 -10.15 -10.67
N THR A 49 6.60 -10.59 -9.97
CA THR A 49 6.65 -11.90 -9.32
C THR A 49 7.40 -11.80 -8.00
N ILE A 50 6.96 -12.56 -7.02
CA ILE A 50 7.56 -12.54 -5.68
C ILE A 50 7.27 -13.88 -5.00
N ASP A 51 8.22 -14.38 -4.20
CA ASP A 51 7.99 -15.54 -3.35
C ASP A 51 6.74 -15.33 -2.49
N ARG A 52 5.88 -16.35 -2.43
CA ARG A 52 4.59 -16.24 -1.74
C ARG A 52 4.75 -15.91 -0.26
N ALA A 53 5.64 -16.58 0.43
CA ALA A 53 5.88 -16.33 1.85
C ALA A 53 6.44 -14.93 2.09
N GLU A 54 7.33 -14.48 1.22
CA GLU A 54 7.88 -13.12 1.28
C GLU A 54 6.80 -12.06 1.09
N LEU A 55 5.91 -12.26 0.13
CA LEU A 55 4.80 -11.34 -0.12
C LEU A 55 3.89 -11.25 1.11
N ILE A 56 3.50 -12.41 1.66
CA ILE A 56 2.64 -12.45 2.84
C ILE A 56 3.29 -11.69 4.00
N GLY A 57 4.57 -11.92 4.24
CA GLY A 57 5.31 -11.24 5.31
C GLY A 57 5.37 -9.73 5.10
N LYS A 58 5.65 -9.28 3.88
CA LYS A 58 5.74 -7.86 3.57
C LYS A 58 4.39 -7.15 3.71
N VAL A 59 3.32 -7.75 3.19
CA VAL A 59 1.99 -7.15 3.30
C VAL A 59 1.52 -7.14 4.74
N SER A 60 1.74 -8.22 5.48
CA SER A 60 1.38 -8.30 6.90
C SER A 60 2.10 -7.22 7.70
N LYS A 61 3.39 -7.03 7.47
CA LYS A 61 4.17 -6.01 8.15
C LYS A 61 3.68 -4.59 7.81
N ALA A 62 3.39 -4.34 6.55
CA ALA A 62 2.97 -3.02 6.09
C ALA A 62 1.56 -2.65 6.58
N THR A 63 0.64 -3.60 6.59
CA THR A 63 -0.76 -3.35 6.92
C THR A 63 -1.10 -3.67 8.37
N LYS A 64 -0.26 -4.45 9.04
CA LYS A 64 -0.50 -5.01 10.38
C LYS A 64 -1.64 -6.05 10.40
N PHE A 65 -2.11 -6.48 9.23
CA PHE A 65 -3.06 -7.59 9.13
C PHE A 65 -2.34 -8.91 9.37
N SER A 66 -3.06 -9.91 9.86
CA SER A 66 -2.51 -11.26 10.07
C SER A 66 -2.09 -11.87 8.73
N GLU A 67 -1.15 -12.80 8.78
CA GLU A 67 -0.72 -13.53 7.58
C GLU A 67 -1.88 -14.31 6.96
N ALA A 68 -2.76 -14.86 7.78
CA ALA A 68 -3.96 -15.54 7.28
C ALA A 68 -4.86 -14.58 6.49
N SER A 69 -5.04 -13.35 6.97
CA SER A 69 -5.83 -12.34 6.27
C SER A 69 -5.19 -11.96 4.94
N VAL A 70 -3.85 -11.84 4.91
CA VAL A 70 -3.14 -11.54 3.67
C VAL A 70 -3.29 -12.68 2.66
N ALA A 71 -3.19 -13.93 3.13
CA ALA A 71 -3.40 -15.09 2.26
C ALA A 71 -4.80 -15.09 1.64
N GLU A 72 -5.81 -14.65 2.40
CA GLU A 72 -7.17 -14.48 1.86
C GLU A 72 -7.21 -13.43 0.74
N ARG A 73 -6.47 -12.32 0.89
CA ARG A 73 -6.42 -11.30 -0.17
C ARG A 73 -5.77 -11.84 -1.44
N ILE A 74 -4.73 -12.67 -1.28
CA ILE A 74 -4.10 -13.33 -2.43
C ILE A 74 -5.10 -14.25 -3.13
N ALA A 75 -5.86 -15.02 -2.35
CA ALA A 75 -6.89 -15.92 -2.90
C ALA A 75 -7.97 -15.15 -3.64
N GLU A 76 -8.43 -14.04 -3.09
CA GLU A 76 -9.44 -13.19 -3.71
C GLU A 76 -8.96 -12.61 -5.04
N LEU A 77 -7.73 -12.12 -5.06
CA LEU A 77 -7.14 -11.56 -6.28
C LEU A 77 -6.90 -12.64 -7.34
N THR A 78 -6.53 -13.84 -6.90
CA THR A 78 -6.36 -14.98 -7.80
C THR A 78 -7.70 -15.38 -8.41
N ALA A 79 -8.76 -15.43 -7.59
CA ALA A 79 -10.10 -15.74 -8.06
C ALA A 79 -10.62 -14.68 -9.05
N ALA A 80 -10.22 -13.42 -8.86
CA ALA A 80 -10.57 -12.32 -9.75
C ALA A 80 -9.73 -12.29 -11.03
N GLY A 81 -8.72 -13.17 -11.15
CA GLY A 81 -7.87 -13.23 -12.33
C GLY A 81 -6.77 -12.18 -12.36
N LEU A 82 -6.49 -11.50 -11.23
CA LEU A 82 -5.50 -10.44 -11.17
C LEU A 82 -4.13 -10.92 -10.71
N LEU A 83 -4.08 -12.04 -9.99
CA LEU A 83 -2.84 -12.70 -9.58
C LEU A 83 -2.87 -14.17 -10.02
N LYS A 84 -1.68 -14.76 -10.12
CA LYS A 84 -1.47 -16.19 -10.27
C LYS A 84 -0.73 -16.66 -9.03
N ASP A 85 -1.33 -17.57 -8.28
CA ASP A 85 -0.77 -18.10 -7.05
C ASP A 85 -0.18 -19.48 -7.29
N GLY A 86 1.14 -19.60 -7.09
CA GLY A 86 1.86 -20.86 -7.25
C GLY A 86 1.74 -21.79 -6.05
N GLY A 87 1.05 -21.37 -4.99
CA GLY A 87 0.86 -22.17 -3.77
C GLY A 87 2.03 -22.07 -2.81
N GLU A 88 1.95 -22.85 -1.73
CA GLU A 88 3.02 -22.88 -0.73
C GLU A 88 4.35 -23.28 -1.36
N GLY A 89 5.39 -22.52 -1.01
CA GLY A 89 6.72 -22.73 -1.57
C GLY A 89 6.91 -22.20 -2.97
N GLY A 90 5.85 -21.67 -3.59
CA GLY A 90 5.89 -21.10 -4.93
C GLY A 90 5.90 -19.58 -4.94
N ASP A 91 5.73 -19.03 -6.12
CA ASP A 91 5.69 -17.58 -6.35
C ASP A 91 4.27 -17.11 -6.61
N VAL A 92 4.03 -15.83 -6.29
CA VAL A 92 2.83 -15.11 -6.71
C VAL A 92 3.24 -14.19 -7.85
N GLN A 93 2.48 -14.20 -8.93
CA GLN A 93 2.73 -13.38 -10.10
C GLN A 93 1.52 -12.50 -10.39
N VAL A 94 1.77 -11.27 -10.84
CA VAL A 94 0.70 -10.45 -11.36
C VAL A 94 0.32 -10.99 -12.75
N SER A 95 -0.98 -11.13 -13.00
CA SER A 95 -1.46 -11.52 -14.33
C SER A 95 -1.43 -10.31 -15.27
N GLU A 96 -1.63 -10.56 -16.57
CA GLU A 96 -1.78 -9.47 -17.53
C GLU A 96 -2.93 -8.54 -17.16
N ALA A 97 -4.07 -9.12 -16.79
CA ALA A 97 -5.23 -8.34 -16.34
C ALA A 97 -4.92 -7.55 -15.07
N GLY A 98 -4.18 -8.16 -14.13
CA GLY A 98 -3.76 -7.49 -12.91
C GLY A 98 -2.83 -6.31 -13.19
N GLN A 99 -1.88 -6.49 -14.10
CA GLN A 99 -0.96 -5.43 -14.48
C GLN A 99 -1.70 -4.25 -15.14
N GLN A 100 -2.66 -4.55 -16.01
CA GLN A 100 -3.48 -3.51 -16.66
C GLN A 100 -4.30 -2.74 -15.63
N GLN A 101 -4.96 -3.44 -14.71
CA GLN A 101 -5.78 -2.82 -13.67
C GLN A 101 -4.94 -1.95 -12.75
N TRP A 102 -3.79 -2.47 -12.31
CA TRP A 102 -2.88 -1.74 -11.45
C TRP A 102 -2.34 -0.47 -12.13
N THR A 103 -1.91 -0.58 -13.38
CA THR A 103 -1.41 0.55 -14.15
C THR A 103 -2.49 1.62 -14.34
N GLN A 104 -3.72 1.20 -14.61
CA GLN A 104 -4.84 2.10 -14.81
C GLN A 104 -5.13 2.92 -13.55
N VAL A 105 -5.17 2.27 -12.39
CA VAL A 105 -5.41 2.95 -11.11
C VAL A 105 -4.22 3.85 -10.78
N ARG A 106 -3.00 3.39 -10.96
CA ARG A 106 -1.80 4.19 -10.69
C ARG A 106 -1.73 5.43 -11.55
N THR A 107 -2.09 5.30 -12.82
CA THR A 107 -2.12 6.42 -13.75
C THR A 107 -3.15 7.47 -13.29
N ALA A 108 -4.31 7.03 -12.82
CA ALA A 108 -5.33 7.93 -12.30
C ALA A 108 -4.88 8.64 -11.01
N LEU A 109 -4.12 7.95 -10.16
CA LEU A 109 -3.63 8.51 -8.91
C LEU A 109 -2.49 9.52 -9.11
N GLY A 110 -1.72 9.39 -10.19
CA GLY A 110 -0.52 10.22 -10.42
C GLY A 110 -0.78 11.72 -10.31
N PRO A 111 -1.73 12.29 -11.08
CA PRO A 111 -2.02 13.72 -10.99
C PRO A 111 -2.54 14.15 -9.61
N ILE A 112 -3.29 13.29 -8.95
CA ILE A 112 -3.80 13.56 -7.60
C ILE A 112 -2.63 13.69 -6.63
N ILE A 113 -1.72 12.72 -6.62
CA ILE A 113 -0.55 12.73 -5.75
C ILE A 113 0.35 13.93 -6.06
N GLN A 114 0.55 14.23 -7.34
CA GLN A 114 1.33 15.39 -7.75
C GLN A 114 0.73 16.69 -7.19
N GLY A 115 -0.59 16.79 -7.15
CA GLY A 115 -1.27 17.94 -6.57
C GLY A 115 -1.19 18.02 -5.05
N LEU A 116 -0.89 16.89 -4.38
CA LEU A 116 -0.79 16.85 -2.93
C LEU A 116 0.56 17.35 -2.44
N TRP A 117 1.66 16.95 -3.06
CA TRP A 117 2.99 17.33 -2.59
C TRP A 117 4.03 17.55 -3.70
N GLY A 118 3.65 17.40 -4.97
CA GLY A 118 4.61 17.52 -6.07
C GLY A 118 5.24 18.89 -6.23
N ASP A 119 4.56 19.96 -5.74
CA ASP A 119 5.06 21.33 -5.81
C ASP A 119 5.72 21.80 -4.50
N LEU A 120 5.79 20.91 -3.49
CA LEU A 120 6.45 21.25 -2.24
C LEU A 120 7.97 21.17 -2.40
N PRO A 121 8.75 21.97 -1.63
CA PRO A 121 10.20 21.93 -1.75
C PRO A 121 10.76 20.55 -1.50
N ALA A 122 11.68 20.13 -2.36
CA ALA A 122 12.29 18.80 -2.26
C ALA A 122 12.99 18.59 -0.91
N GLU A 123 13.59 19.65 -0.37
CA GLU A 123 14.24 19.62 0.93
C GLU A 123 13.26 19.26 2.05
N ASP A 124 12.06 19.87 2.01
CA ASP A 124 11.04 19.60 3.01
C ASP A 124 10.52 18.17 2.91
N LEU A 125 10.35 17.68 1.69
CA LEU A 125 9.92 16.30 1.48
C LEU A 125 10.96 15.30 1.98
N THR A 126 12.24 15.60 1.78
CA THR A 126 13.33 14.75 2.26
C THR A 126 13.34 14.69 3.79
N VAL A 127 13.15 15.85 4.44
CA VAL A 127 13.09 15.92 5.91
C VAL A 127 11.86 15.17 6.43
N ALA A 128 10.70 15.39 5.80
CA ALA A 128 9.47 14.71 6.19
C ALA A 128 9.61 13.19 6.08
N ALA A 129 10.20 12.71 4.98
CA ALA A 129 10.43 11.28 4.79
C ALA A 129 11.36 10.72 5.86
N ARG A 130 12.43 11.44 6.18
CA ARG A 130 13.38 11.01 7.22
C ARG A 130 12.70 10.92 8.58
N VAL A 131 11.91 11.93 8.94
CA VAL A 131 11.21 11.97 10.22
C VAL A 131 10.20 10.82 10.30
N LEU A 132 9.37 10.64 9.27
CA LEU A 132 8.35 9.59 9.27
C LEU A 132 8.97 8.20 9.27
N ASN A 133 10.06 7.99 8.54
CA ASN A 133 10.76 6.70 8.56
C ASN A 133 11.34 6.40 9.94
N THR A 134 11.88 7.40 10.63
CA THR A 134 12.38 7.23 11.99
C THR A 134 11.24 6.87 12.95
N VAL A 135 10.11 7.57 12.84
CA VAL A 135 8.93 7.29 13.66
C VAL A 135 8.41 5.88 13.39
N LEU A 136 8.33 5.49 12.11
CA LEU A 136 7.87 4.16 11.72
C LEU A 136 8.76 3.07 12.31
N ALA A 137 10.08 3.23 12.21
CA ALA A 137 11.02 2.26 12.76
C ALA A 137 10.88 2.12 14.27
N ARG A 138 10.75 3.25 14.97
CA ARG A 138 10.56 3.25 16.42
C ARG A 138 9.23 2.64 16.84
N ALA A 139 8.15 2.97 16.10
CA ALA A 139 6.83 2.43 16.37
C ALA A 139 6.80 0.91 16.16
N ASN A 140 7.44 0.42 15.09
CA ASN A 140 7.58 -1.02 14.86
C ASN A 140 8.34 -1.68 16.00
N GLY A 141 9.40 -1.03 16.52
CA GLY A 141 10.14 -1.52 17.67
C GLY A 141 9.27 -1.67 18.91
N VAL A 142 8.40 -0.70 19.17
CA VAL A 142 7.46 -0.77 20.29
C VAL A 142 6.44 -1.88 20.07
N LEU A 143 5.88 -1.97 18.88
CA LEU A 143 4.82 -2.92 18.58
C LEU A 143 5.29 -4.38 18.66
N PHE A 144 6.51 -4.64 18.20
CA PHE A 144 7.04 -6.00 18.14
C PHE A 144 7.98 -6.35 19.29
N ALA A 145 8.18 -5.45 20.25
CA ALA A 145 9.05 -5.69 21.40
C ALA A 145 8.36 -6.49 22.51
N GLY A 146 7.06 -6.53 22.48
CA GLY A 146 6.29 -7.21 23.49
C GLY A 146 5.88 -8.57 23.10
#